data_3f241ad5b4e94628f74634e4999d83eb
#
_entry.id   3f241ad5b4e94628f74634e4999d83eb
#
_cell.length_a   1.000
_cell.length_b   1.000
_cell.length_c   1.000
_cell.angle_alpha   90.00
_cell.angle_beta   90.00
_cell.angle_gamma   90.00
#
_symmetry.space_group_name_H-M   'P 1'
#
loop_
_entity.id
_entity.type
_entity.pdbx_description
1 polymer ?
#
loop_
_entity_poly.entity_id
_entity_poly.type
_entity_poly.pdbx_seq_one_letter_code
_entity_poly.pdbx_strand_id
1 'polypeptide(L)'
;SQKLEYWMGSAWMQIQTFSPNLDGGARGIAYRAGANNDIEFITIPTQGNATDFGSSTVSAGGLHTAASRTRSISAGGGTPGRINVIDFVEFSSTGNASDFGDLTVVGAGGGQMGMSNQTRGVFGGRTSPSNVNTIDYITIAQTGNAIDFGDQGNTEGGMNCFSSPTRGVMGGAHPGNSPRIEFITIPTTGNSQEFGSLLYDQELSGAASSATRGVWMGGRYAPSPTTLTAIQFVQIQTLGDSIDFGDLTSTRNDCGGMSDCVRAICYGGS
;
A
#
# COMPACT_ATOMS: atom_id res chain seq x y z
N SER A 1 -4.96 -1.15 -29.49
CA SER A 1 -5.22 -2.57 -29.18
C SER A 1 -4.71 -3.42 -30.32
N GLN A 2 -3.78 -4.33 -30.04
CA GLN A 2 -3.35 -5.32 -31.01
C GLN A 2 -4.45 -6.37 -31.11
N LYS A 3 -5.01 -6.56 -32.30
CA LYS A 3 -5.97 -7.61 -32.59
C LYS A 3 -5.22 -8.81 -33.12
N LEU A 4 -5.52 -10.00 -32.59
CA LEU A 4 -5.01 -11.23 -33.12
C LEU A 4 -5.93 -11.68 -34.28
N GLU A 5 -5.36 -11.89 -35.44
CA GLU A 5 -6.10 -12.31 -36.64
C GLU A 5 -5.45 -13.57 -37.21
N TYR A 6 -6.26 -14.46 -37.80
CA TYR A 6 -5.78 -15.62 -38.50
C TYR A 6 -6.45 -15.76 -39.87
N TRP A 7 -5.73 -16.30 -40.84
CA TRP A 7 -6.21 -16.50 -42.21
C TRP A 7 -6.92 -17.83 -42.37
N MET A 8 -8.18 -17.80 -42.81
CA MET A 8 -9.00 -19.02 -43.05
C MET A 8 -8.93 -19.52 -44.49
N GLY A 9 -7.99 -19.06 -45.31
CA GLY A 9 -7.88 -19.44 -46.70
C GLY A 9 -8.65 -18.53 -47.66
N SER A 10 -9.69 -17.85 -47.19
CA SER A 10 -10.51 -16.94 -47.99
C SER A 10 -10.75 -15.58 -47.32
N ALA A 11 -10.58 -15.47 -46.01
CA ALA A 11 -10.76 -14.23 -45.23
C ALA A 11 -9.91 -14.22 -43.97
N TRP A 12 -9.55 -13.01 -43.52
CA TRP A 12 -8.97 -12.79 -42.20
C TRP A 12 -10.06 -12.79 -41.15
N MET A 13 -9.89 -13.63 -40.15
CA MET A 13 -10.81 -13.74 -39.01
C MET A 13 -10.15 -13.16 -37.77
N GLN A 14 -10.89 -12.32 -37.01
CA GLN A 14 -10.44 -11.81 -35.72
C GLN A 14 -10.75 -12.81 -34.62
N ILE A 15 -9.75 -13.13 -33.82
CA ILE A 15 -9.99 -13.80 -32.54
C ILE A 15 -10.39 -12.72 -31.55
N GLN A 16 -11.62 -12.73 -31.12
CA GLN A 16 -12.05 -11.93 -29.98
C GLN A 16 -11.59 -12.63 -28.70
N THR A 17 -10.50 -12.16 -28.13
CA THR A 17 -10.10 -12.60 -26.80
C THR A 17 -10.91 -11.82 -25.77
N PHE A 18 -11.74 -12.49 -25.02
CA PHE A 18 -12.38 -11.96 -23.85
C PHE A 18 -11.56 -12.39 -22.64
N SER A 19 -10.85 -11.45 -22.02
CA SER A 19 -10.33 -11.63 -20.66
C SER A 19 -11.33 -11.03 -19.71
N PRO A 20 -11.89 -11.80 -18.78
CA PRO A 20 -12.72 -11.22 -17.72
C PRO A 20 -11.92 -10.12 -17.02
N ASN A 21 -12.55 -8.98 -16.76
CA ASN A 21 -11.93 -7.94 -15.97
C ASN A 21 -11.97 -8.38 -14.50
N LEU A 22 -10.86 -8.92 -14.01
CA LEU A 22 -10.73 -9.42 -12.64
C LEU A 22 -10.27 -8.34 -11.65
N ASP A 23 -10.07 -7.10 -12.10
CA ASP A 23 -9.66 -5.97 -11.26
C ASP A 23 -10.84 -5.28 -10.54
N GLY A 24 -12.04 -5.84 -10.66
CA GLY A 24 -13.24 -5.30 -10.01
C GLY A 24 -13.66 -3.93 -10.51
N GLY A 25 -13.14 -3.45 -11.64
CA GLY A 25 -13.47 -2.14 -12.19
C GLY A 25 -12.79 -0.98 -11.46
N ALA A 26 -11.53 -1.11 -11.09
CA ALA A 26 -10.73 -0.14 -10.35
C ALA A 26 -11.29 0.15 -8.94
N ARG A 27 -11.58 -0.90 -8.18
CA ARG A 27 -11.96 -0.81 -6.77
C ARG A 27 -10.77 -0.41 -5.91
N GLY A 28 -11.01 0.51 -4.99
CA GLY A 28 -10.12 0.77 -3.85
C GLY A 28 -10.70 0.09 -2.62
N ILE A 29 -9.91 -0.74 -1.95
CA ILE A 29 -10.30 -1.48 -0.74
C ILE A 29 -9.77 -0.74 0.48
N ALA A 30 -10.65 -0.52 1.46
CA ALA A 30 -10.31 0.05 2.76
C ALA A 30 -10.59 -0.97 3.87
N TYR A 31 -9.58 -1.28 4.67
CA TYR A 31 -9.71 -2.10 5.86
C TYR A 31 -9.93 -1.18 7.06
N ARG A 32 -11.01 -1.39 7.79
CA ARG A 32 -11.31 -0.55 8.96
C ARG A 32 -10.40 -0.91 10.12
N ALA A 33 -9.89 0.12 10.77
CA ALA A 33 -9.09 -0.02 11.99
C ALA A 33 -9.96 -0.13 13.23
N GLY A 34 -9.48 -0.83 14.25
CA GLY A 34 -10.09 -0.87 15.57
C GLY A 34 -10.85 -2.16 15.88
N ALA A 35 -11.96 -2.06 16.61
CA ALA A 35 -12.72 -3.22 17.08
C ALA A 35 -13.55 -3.91 15.98
N ASN A 36 -13.69 -3.29 14.82
CA ASN A 36 -14.41 -3.83 13.68
C ASN A 36 -13.43 -4.46 12.69
N ASN A 37 -13.87 -5.51 12.04
CA ASN A 37 -13.13 -6.19 10.98
C ASN A 37 -13.75 -5.93 9.59
N ASP A 38 -14.55 -4.89 9.45
CA ASP A 38 -15.23 -4.55 8.21
C ASP A 38 -14.23 -4.16 7.11
N ILE A 39 -14.50 -4.61 5.91
CA ILE A 39 -13.83 -4.20 4.68
C ILE A 39 -14.82 -3.42 3.84
N GLU A 40 -14.43 -2.25 3.39
CA GLU A 40 -15.24 -1.40 2.51
C GLU A 40 -14.51 -1.16 1.19
N PHE A 41 -15.25 -0.83 0.15
CA PHE A 41 -14.66 -0.46 -1.12
C PHE A 41 -15.33 0.77 -1.74
N ILE A 42 -14.58 1.43 -2.58
CA ILE A 42 -15.07 2.46 -3.50
C ILE A 42 -14.65 2.11 -4.92
N THR A 43 -15.36 2.65 -5.90
CA THR A 43 -14.92 2.63 -7.29
C THR A 43 -14.20 3.94 -7.59
N ILE A 44 -12.88 3.91 -7.70
CA ILE A 44 -12.03 5.12 -7.76
C ILE A 44 -12.39 6.05 -8.93
N PRO A 45 -12.68 5.58 -10.16
CA PRO A 45 -13.05 6.45 -11.26
C PRO A 45 -14.38 7.18 -11.09
N THR A 46 -15.26 6.69 -10.23
CA THR A 46 -16.58 7.28 -9.98
C THR A 46 -16.63 7.91 -8.59
N GLN A 47 -17.46 8.94 -8.42
CA GLN A 47 -17.75 9.50 -7.11
C GLN A 47 -18.83 8.66 -6.41
N GLY A 48 -18.78 8.58 -5.10
CA GLY A 48 -19.77 7.86 -4.31
C GLY A 48 -19.28 7.53 -2.91
N ASN A 49 -20.18 7.01 -2.12
CA ASN A 49 -19.87 6.51 -0.77
C ASN A 49 -19.21 5.13 -0.85
N ALA A 50 -18.49 4.79 0.21
CA ALA A 50 -17.98 3.44 0.39
C ALA A 50 -19.15 2.44 0.55
N THR A 51 -18.93 1.25 0.07
CA THR A 51 -19.89 0.13 0.13
C THR A 51 -19.23 -1.03 0.86
N ASP A 52 -20.03 -1.78 1.60
CA ASP A 52 -19.57 -2.98 2.27
C ASP A 52 -18.99 -4.00 1.28
N PHE A 53 -17.82 -4.52 1.61
CA PHE A 53 -17.14 -5.58 0.85
C PHE A 53 -17.23 -6.92 1.55
N GLY A 54 -17.14 -6.93 2.88
CA GLY A 54 -17.08 -8.10 3.73
C GLY A 54 -16.27 -7.85 4.98
N SER A 55 -15.66 -8.88 5.56
CA SER A 55 -14.92 -8.79 6.81
C SER A 55 -13.55 -9.47 6.73
N SER A 56 -12.54 -8.93 7.40
CA SER A 56 -11.26 -9.58 7.65
C SER A 56 -11.43 -10.79 8.57
N THR A 57 -10.49 -11.74 8.55
CA THR A 57 -10.52 -12.90 9.44
C THR A 57 -10.28 -12.49 10.90
N VAL A 58 -9.53 -11.42 11.10
CA VAL A 58 -9.22 -10.86 12.42
C VAL A 58 -9.46 -9.36 12.45
N SER A 59 -9.85 -8.86 13.61
CA SER A 59 -9.96 -7.41 13.83
C SER A 59 -8.60 -6.84 14.21
N ALA A 60 -8.08 -5.91 13.42
CA ALA A 60 -6.81 -5.26 13.68
C ALA A 60 -6.75 -3.84 13.11
N GLY A 61 -6.02 -2.96 13.79
CA GLY A 61 -5.67 -1.63 13.28
C GLY A 61 -4.19 -1.54 12.94
N GLY A 62 -3.81 -0.55 12.13
CA GLY A 62 -2.42 -0.38 11.70
C GLY A 62 -1.95 -1.50 10.76
N LEU A 63 -2.81 -1.90 9.86
CA LEU A 63 -2.54 -2.93 8.85
C LEU A 63 -1.62 -2.40 7.75
N HIS A 64 -0.74 -3.26 7.27
CA HIS A 64 -0.01 -3.05 6.02
C HIS A 64 -0.82 -3.59 4.85
N THR A 65 -0.90 -2.87 3.76
CA THR A 65 -1.69 -3.29 2.60
C THR A 65 -0.86 -3.37 1.33
N ALA A 66 -1.10 -4.40 0.55
CA ALA A 66 -0.48 -4.62 -0.74
C ALA A 66 -1.53 -5.13 -1.74
N ALA A 67 -1.31 -4.93 -3.03
CA ALA A 67 -2.28 -5.36 -4.02
C ALA A 67 -1.63 -5.81 -5.33
N SER A 68 -2.29 -6.73 -6.01
CA SER A 68 -2.11 -7.01 -7.43
C SER A 68 -3.34 -6.50 -8.20
N ARG A 69 -3.48 -6.88 -9.46
CA ARG A 69 -4.72 -6.60 -10.22
C ARG A 69 -5.94 -7.38 -9.73
N THR A 70 -5.73 -8.49 -9.04
CA THR A 70 -6.81 -9.41 -8.67
C THR A 70 -7.04 -9.50 -7.18
N ARG A 71 -6.01 -9.27 -6.36
CA ARG A 71 -6.04 -9.45 -4.91
C ARG A 71 -5.63 -8.19 -4.16
N SER A 72 -6.35 -7.89 -3.10
CA SER A 72 -5.91 -7.01 -2.03
C SER A 72 -5.48 -7.85 -0.83
N ILE A 73 -4.33 -7.50 -0.28
CA ILE A 73 -3.70 -8.19 0.86
C ILE A 73 -3.69 -7.22 2.03
N SER A 74 -4.02 -7.69 3.22
CA SER A 74 -3.77 -7.00 4.48
C SER A 74 -2.88 -7.85 5.39
N ALA A 75 -1.95 -7.24 6.10
CA ALA A 75 -0.94 -7.95 6.86
C ALA A 75 -0.61 -7.26 8.18
N GLY A 76 -0.42 -8.06 9.23
CA GLY A 76 -0.06 -7.60 10.56
C GLY A 76 -1.17 -6.81 11.24
N GLY A 77 -0.80 -5.87 12.06
CA GLY A 77 -1.72 -5.02 12.81
C GLY A 77 -1.56 -5.12 14.32
N GLY A 78 -2.16 -4.20 15.06
CA GLY A 78 -1.81 -4.04 16.46
C GLY A 78 -2.92 -3.70 17.45
N THR A 79 -4.16 -3.70 17.08
CA THR A 79 -5.26 -3.39 18.00
C THR A 79 -6.40 -4.41 17.84
N PRO A 80 -6.86 -5.13 18.88
CA PRO A 80 -6.50 -4.99 20.30
C PRO A 80 -5.16 -5.63 20.71
N GLY A 81 -4.59 -6.48 19.88
CA GLY A 81 -3.29 -7.15 20.09
C GLY A 81 -2.48 -7.15 18.81
N ARG A 82 -1.18 -7.31 18.92
CA ARG A 82 -0.29 -7.40 17.77
C ARG A 82 -0.39 -8.78 17.14
N ILE A 83 -0.54 -8.81 15.81
CA ILE A 83 -0.73 -10.02 15.04
C ILE A 83 0.28 -10.09 13.88
N ASN A 84 0.46 -11.28 13.34
CA ASN A 84 1.26 -11.54 12.13
C ASN A 84 0.40 -12.06 10.98
N VAL A 85 -0.90 -12.17 11.16
CA VAL A 85 -1.84 -12.72 10.17
C VAL A 85 -1.79 -11.92 8.88
N ILE A 86 -1.81 -12.63 7.76
CA ILE A 86 -1.97 -12.05 6.42
C ILE A 86 -3.30 -12.56 5.87
N ASP A 87 -4.16 -11.64 5.51
CA ASP A 87 -5.46 -11.90 4.87
C ASP A 87 -5.48 -11.41 3.43
N PHE A 88 -6.37 -11.97 2.61
CA PHE A 88 -6.62 -11.46 1.27
C PHE A 88 -8.09 -11.48 0.89
N VAL A 89 -8.43 -10.60 -0.06
CA VAL A 89 -9.70 -10.59 -0.77
C VAL A 89 -9.45 -10.53 -2.28
N GLU A 90 -10.38 -11.09 -3.06
CA GLU A 90 -10.37 -10.97 -4.53
C GLU A 90 -11.14 -9.70 -4.95
N PHE A 91 -10.55 -8.84 -5.78
CA PHE A 91 -11.21 -7.60 -6.22
C PHE A 91 -12.50 -7.81 -7.01
N SER A 92 -12.62 -8.93 -7.72
CA SER A 92 -13.75 -9.19 -8.63
C SER A 92 -15.07 -9.50 -7.94
N SER A 93 -15.05 -9.92 -6.67
CA SER A 93 -16.24 -10.32 -5.92
C SER A 93 -16.19 -9.80 -4.50
N THR A 94 -17.31 -9.34 -3.98
CA THR A 94 -17.45 -9.03 -2.55
C THR A 94 -17.53 -10.31 -1.73
N GLY A 95 -17.05 -10.25 -0.50
CA GLY A 95 -17.03 -11.37 0.44
C GLY A 95 -15.97 -11.20 1.51
N ASN A 96 -16.01 -12.08 2.50
CA ASN A 96 -15.04 -12.06 3.58
C ASN A 96 -13.63 -12.41 3.08
N ALA A 97 -12.64 -11.89 3.78
CA ALA A 97 -11.26 -12.25 3.55
C ALA A 97 -10.99 -13.73 3.88
N SER A 98 -10.00 -14.26 3.23
CA SER A 98 -9.45 -15.59 3.51
C SER A 98 -8.06 -15.46 4.07
N ASP A 99 -7.70 -16.37 4.94
CA ASP A 99 -6.34 -16.48 5.46
C ASP A 99 -5.35 -16.75 4.32
N PHE A 100 -4.25 -15.99 4.33
CA PHE A 100 -3.17 -16.12 3.35
C PHE A 100 -1.97 -16.84 3.97
N GLY A 101 -1.66 -16.57 5.24
CA GLY A 101 -0.51 -17.03 5.98
C GLY A 101 -0.04 -16.00 7.01
N ASP A 102 1.22 -16.04 7.41
CA ASP A 102 1.77 -15.21 8.48
C ASP A 102 3.02 -14.43 8.05
N LEU A 103 3.20 -13.23 8.61
CA LEU A 103 4.47 -12.50 8.60
C LEU A 103 5.51 -13.20 9.48
N THR A 104 6.79 -13.00 9.20
CA THR A 104 7.89 -13.59 9.99
C THR A 104 7.94 -13.03 11.41
N VAL A 105 7.48 -11.80 11.62
CA VAL A 105 7.48 -11.11 12.92
C VAL A 105 6.11 -10.51 13.19
N VAL A 106 5.60 -10.73 14.42
CA VAL A 106 4.38 -10.05 14.91
C VAL A 106 4.62 -8.56 14.95
N GLY A 107 3.63 -7.75 14.59
CA GLY A 107 3.76 -6.31 14.79
C GLY A 107 2.68 -5.49 14.12
N ALA A 108 2.47 -4.32 14.73
CA ALA A 108 1.70 -3.25 14.15
C ALA A 108 2.63 -2.28 13.41
N GLY A 109 2.18 -1.74 12.31
CA GLY A 109 2.75 -0.52 11.78
C GLY A 109 2.10 0.69 12.44
N GLY A 110 2.88 1.71 12.78
CA GLY A 110 2.35 3.05 13.03
C GLY A 110 1.97 3.75 11.72
N GLY A 111 2.27 3.17 10.57
CA GLY A 111 1.96 3.64 9.22
C GLY A 111 1.67 2.47 8.27
N GLN A 112 1.25 2.76 7.06
CA GLN A 112 0.91 1.76 6.06
C GLN A 112 2.15 1.37 5.24
N MET A 113 2.93 0.42 5.75
CA MET A 113 4.17 -0.03 5.09
C MET A 113 3.94 -1.29 4.22
N GLY A 114 3.02 -1.19 3.31
CA GLY A 114 2.81 -2.19 2.28
C GLY A 114 3.19 -1.65 0.90
N MET A 115 3.97 -2.42 0.16
CA MET A 115 4.41 -2.12 -1.20
C MET A 115 4.13 -3.34 -2.07
N SER A 116 3.88 -3.15 -3.34
CA SER A 116 3.63 -4.28 -4.22
C SER A 116 3.94 -4.01 -5.68
N ASN A 117 4.15 -5.08 -6.40
CA ASN A 117 3.95 -5.14 -7.84
C ASN A 117 2.90 -6.20 -8.15
N GLN A 118 2.76 -6.61 -9.41
CA GLN A 118 1.74 -7.60 -9.80
C GLN A 118 1.96 -9.00 -9.20
N THR A 119 3.17 -9.28 -8.68
CA THR A 119 3.55 -10.62 -8.21
C THR A 119 3.92 -10.68 -6.74
N ARG A 120 4.53 -9.63 -6.19
CA ARG A 120 5.02 -9.57 -4.81
C ARG A 120 4.28 -8.52 -4.00
N GLY A 121 3.89 -8.87 -2.78
CA GLY A 121 3.59 -7.96 -1.70
C GLY A 121 4.77 -7.90 -0.74
N VAL A 122 5.16 -6.72 -0.31
CA VAL A 122 6.31 -6.48 0.57
C VAL A 122 5.86 -5.64 1.76
N PHE A 123 6.24 -6.03 2.97
CA PHE A 123 5.79 -5.45 4.22
C PHE A 123 6.99 -5.16 5.12
N GLY A 124 7.06 -3.98 5.70
CA GLY A 124 8.21 -3.61 6.54
C GLY A 124 7.83 -2.77 7.75
N GLY A 125 8.84 -2.31 8.51
CA GLY A 125 8.73 -1.24 9.50
C GLY A 125 7.72 -1.46 10.62
N ARG A 126 7.78 -2.59 11.25
CA ARG A 126 6.87 -2.92 12.35
C ARG A 126 7.38 -2.46 13.70
N THR A 127 6.45 -2.09 14.57
CA THR A 127 6.72 -1.73 15.97
C THR A 127 6.22 -2.85 16.86
N SER A 128 7.10 -3.75 17.37
CA SER A 128 6.68 -4.75 18.36
C SER A 128 7.78 -5.69 18.82
N PRO A 129 7.95 -5.90 20.11
CA PRO A 129 7.72 -5.00 21.22
C PRO A 129 8.58 -3.74 21.11
N SER A 130 9.50 -3.73 20.17
CA SER A 130 10.36 -2.61 19.74
C SER A 130 10.25 -2.45 18.23
N ASN A 131 10.71 -1.33 17.70
CA ASN A 131 10.80 -1.15 16.26
C ASN A 131 11.75 -2.21 15.67
N VAL A 132 11.35 -2.80 14.56
CA VAL A 132 12.15 -3.76 13.80
C VAL A 132 12.35 -3.24 12.38
N ASN A 133 13.51 -3.54 11.81
CA ASN A 133 13.89 -3.17 10.45
C ASN A 133 13.57 -4.25 9.41
N THR A 134 13.08 -5.40 9.83
CA THR A 134 12.78 -6.53 8.96
C THR A 134 11.75 -6.17 7.90
N ILE A 135 12.07 -6.49 6.65
CA ILE A 135 11.16 -6.43 5.51
C ILE A 135 10.82 -7.86 5.11
N ASP A 136 9.52 -8.15 5.05
CA ASP A 136 8.99 -9.44 4.60
C ASP A 136 8.37 -9.33 3.21
N TYR A 137 8.29 -10.45 2.47
CA TYR A 137 7.54 -10.51 1.23
C TYR A 137 6.74 -11.79 1.07
N ILE A 138 5.72 -11.70 0.23
CA ILE A 138 4.89 -12.81 -0.24
C ILE A 138 4.82 -12.83 -1.77
N THR A 139 4.47 -13.98 -2.32
CA THR A 139 4.01 -14.11 -3.70
C THR A 139 2.48 -14.02 -3.74
N ILE A 140 1.91 -12.91 -4.20
CA ILE A 140 0.46 -12.60 -4.05
C ILE A 140 -0.47 -13.69 -4.61
N ALA A 141 -0.06 -14.37 -5.68
CA ALA A 141 -0.88 -15.38 -6.33
C ALA A 141 -0.96 -16.71 -5.55
N GLN A 142 -0.08 -16.94 -4.59
CA GLN A 142 0.05 -18.21 -3.87
C GLN A 142 0.04 -17.97 -2.37
N THR A 143 -0.93 -18.56 -1.65
CA THR A 143 -1.00 -18.50 -0.19
C THR A 143 0.20 -19.20 0.47
N GLY A 144 0.62 -18.68 1.60
CA GLY A 144 1.73 -19.18 2.40
C GLY A 144 2.35 -18.07 3.24
N ASN A 145 3.21 -18.46 4.17
CA ASN A 145 3.88 -17.51 5.05
C ASN A 145 4.86 -16.61 4.30
N ALA A 146 5.03 -15.41 4.80
CA ALA A 146 6.01 -14.47 4.29
C ALA A 146 7.45 -14.99 4.50
N ILE A 147 8.33 -14.50 3.65
CA ILE A 147 9.76 -14.83 3.65
C ILE A 147 10.52 -13.52 3.83
N ASP A 148 11.67 -13.60 4.51
CA ASP A 148 12.56 -12.46 4.67
C ASP A 148 12.97 -11.87 3.30
N PHE A 149 12.81 -10.56 3.17
CA PHE A 149 13.21 -9.80 1.99
C PHE A 149 14.56 -9.12 2.19
N GLY A 150 14.83 -8.68 3.41
CA GLY A 150 15.98 -7.88 3.82
C GLY A 150 15.58 -6.89 4.91
N ASP A 151 16.40 -5.87 5.12
CA ASP A 151 16.23 -4.91 6.20
C ASP A 151 16.10 -3.47 5.70
N GLN A 152 15.36 -2.66 6.46
CA GLN A 152 15.44 -1.20 6.36
C GLN A 152 16.78 -0.69 6.90
N GLY A 153 17.21 0.46 6.43
CA GLY A 153 18.44 1.08 6.91
C GLY A 153 18.39 1.50 8.38
N ASN A 154 17.18 1.70 8.94
CA ASN A 154 16.96 2.05 10.33
C ASN A 154 15.82 1.21 10.92
N THR A 155 15.81 1.07 12.25
CA THR A 155 14.71 0.45 13.01
C THR A 155 13.58 1.46 13.27
N GLU A 156 13.08 2.09 12.22
CA GLU A 156 11.99 3.06 12.31
C GLU A 156 10.69 2.41 11.84
N GLY A 157 9.61 2.63 12.58
CA GLY A 157 8.27 2.24 12.18
C GLY A 157 7.47 3.43 11.65
N GLY A 158 6.21 3.18 11.28
CA GLY A 158 5.28 4.27 10.97
C GLY A 158 5.53 5.01 9.67
N MET A 159 6.38 4.48 8.81
CA MET A 159 6.57 4.98 7.46
C MET A 159 5.32 4.72 6.62
N ASN A 160 5.09 5.56 5.64
CA ASN A 160 4.08 5.34 4.62
C ASN A 160 4.73 5.08 3.27
N CYS A 161 4.18 4.12 2.54
CA CYS A 161 4.82 3.56 1.37
C CYS A 161 3.92 3.61 0.15
N PHE A 162 4.55 3.63 -0.99
CA PHE A 162 3.93 3.41 -2.30
C PHE A 162 4.91 2.66 -3.20
N SER A 163 4.44 2.24 -4.35
CA SER A 163 5.27 1.46 -5.24
C SER A 163 4.98 1.69 -6.72
N SER A 164 5.97 1.39 -7.53
CA SER A 164 5.87 1.15 -8.97
C SER A 164 6.05 -0.35 -9.23
N PRO A 165 5.95 -0.82 -10.48
CA PRO A 165 6.24 -2.23 -10.80
C PRO A 165 7.63 -2.73 -10.38
N THR A 166 8.60 -1.82 -10.19
CA THR A 166 9.99 -2.17 -9.89
C THR A 166 10.50 -1.68 -8.55
N ARG A 167 10.03 -0.54 -8.06
CA ARG A 167 10.48 0.07 -6.81
C ARG A 167 9.36 0.22 -5.81
N GLY A 168 9.64 -0.11 -4.56
CA GLY A 168 8.89 0.33 -3.40
C GLY A 168 9.63 1.49 -2.74
N VAL A 169 8.92 2.55 -2.39
CA VAL A 169 9.45 3.75 -1.75
C VAL A 169 8.74 3.95 -0.42
N MET A 170 9.50 4.22 0.62
CA MET A 170 9.02 4.43 1.99
C MET A 170 9.57 5.72 2.55
N GLY A 171 8.74 6.48 3.26
CA GLY A 171 9.14 7.76 3.83
C GLY A 171 8.30 8.18 5.03
N GLY A 172 8.89 9.08 5.84
CA GLY A 172 8.33 9.48 7.12
C GLY A 172 8.48 8.39 8.18
N ALA A 173 8.70 8.75 9.41
CA ALA A 173 8.92 7.76 10.45
C ALA A 173 8.25 8.14 11.77
N HIS A 174 7.79 7.16 12.51
CA HIS A 174 7.22 7.28 13.83
C HIS A 174 7.82 6.24 14.80
N PRO A 175 8.18 6.60 16.02
CA PRO A 175 8.51 7.92 16.51
C PRO A 175 9.93 8.31 16.05
N GLY A 176 10.14 9.51 15.65
CA GLY A 176 11.51 9.95 15.35
C GLY A 176 11.66 11.10 14.38
N ASN A 177 10.62 11.50 13.67
CA ASN A 177 10.67 12.66 12.78
C ASN A 177 11.85 12.61 11.81
N SER A 178 11.96 11.54 11.08
CA SER A 178 13.00 11.39 10.08
C SER A 178 12.47 11.86 8.73
N PRO A 179 13.12 12.83 8.08
CA PRO A 179 12.75 13.21 6.72
C PRO A 179 13.18 12.16 5.70
N ARG A 180 13.77 11.09 6.14
CA ARG A 180 14.40 10.09 5.29
C ARG A 180 13.39 9.41 4.36
N ILE A 181 13.79 9.28 3.11
CA ILE A 181 13.12 8.43 2.12
C ILE A 181 14.07 7.28 1.76
N GLU A 182 13.58 6.07 1.81
CA GLU A 182 14.28 4.87 1.39
C GLU A 182 13.52 4.17 0.26
N PHE A 183 14.21 3.30 -0.46
CA PHE A 183 13.58 2.46 -1.48
C PHE A 183 14.13 1.03 -1.48
N ILE A 184 13.33 0.13 -2.01
CA ILE A 184 13.71 -1.24 -2.34
C ILE A 184 13.46 -1.52 -3.82
N THR A 185 14.14 -2.52 -4.35
CA THR A 185 13.85 -3.07 -5.68
C THR A 185 12.98 -4.30 -5.52
N ILE A 186 11.66 -4.19 -5.76
CA ILE A 186 10.67 -5.24 -5.47
C ILE A 186 10.98 -6.60 -6.12
N PRO A 187 11.45 -6.68 -7.39
CA PRO A 187 11.76 -7.98 -8.01
C PRO A 187 12.92 -8.76 -7.38
N THR A 188 13.81 -8.08 -6.65
CA THR A 188 14.97 -8.70 -6.02
C THR A 188 14.97 -8.48 -4.52
N THR A 189 15.34 -9.49 -3.73
CA THR A 189 15.53 -9.35 -2.29
C THR A 189 16.79 -8.53 -1.98
N GLY A 190 16.79 -7.86 -0.84
CA GLY A 190 17.93 -7.06 -0.36
C GLY A 190 17.47 -5.90 0.52
N ASN A 191 18.42 -5.28 1.18
CA ASN A 191 18.15 -4.16 2.08
C ASN A 191 17.72 -2.90 1.33
N SER A 192 17.00 -2.02 2.02
CA SER A 192 16.65 -0.71 1.49
C SER A 192 17.88 0.15 1.25
N GLN A 193 17.72 1.11 0.39
CA GLN A 193 18.75 2.10 0.03
C GLN A 193 18.19 3.51 0.20
N GLU A 194 19.04 4.47 0.44
CA GLU A 194 18.67 5.88 0.54
C GLU A 194 18.13 6.38 -0.81
N PHE A 195 17.02 7.09 -0.75
CA PHE A 195 16.37 7.71 -1.91
C PHE A 195 16.55 9.23 -1.92
N GLY A 196 16.36 9.89 -0.77
CA GLY A 196 16.38 11.33 -0.56
C GLY A 196 15.67 11.70 0.73
N SER A 197 15.15 12.92 0.80
CA SER A 197 14.49 13.45 2.00
C SER A 197 13.11 14.03 1.68
N LEU A 198 12.20 13.94 2.66
CA LEU A 198 10.92 14.62 2.64
C LEU A 198 11.12 16.13 2.80
N LEU A 199 10.34 16.91 2.07
CA LEU A 199 10.27 18.36 2.25
C LEU A 199 9.66 18.73 3.61
N TYR A 200 8.68 17.94 4.06
CA TYR A 200 8.06 18.04 5.38
C TYR A 200 8.26 16.72 6.10
N ASP A 201 8.79 16.76 7.32
CA ASP A 201 8.94 15.59 8.21
C ASP A 201 7.57 15.12 8.67
N GLN A 202 6.87 14.38 7.81
CA GLN A 202 5.51 13.95 8.11
C GLN A 202 5.45 12.46 8.41
N GLU A 203 4.75 12.12 9.46
CA GLU A 203 4.37 10.77 9.83
C GLU A 203 2.86 10.54 9.66
N LEU A 204 2.41 9.29 9.60
CA LEU A 204 0.98 8.94 9.59
C LEU A 204 0.20 9.60 8.44
N SER A 205 0.83 9.80 7.29
CA SER A 205 0.23 10.35 6.08
C SER A 205 -0.49 9.27 5.26
N GLY A 206 -1.41 9.64 4.41
CA GLY A 206 -1.87 8.76 3.33
C GLY A 206 -0.82 8.68 2.24
N ALA A 207 -0.67 7.52 1.61
CA ALA A 207 0.28 7.36 0.51
C ALA A 207 -0.38 6.68 -0.70
N ALA A 208 -0.04 7.14 -1.89
CA ALA A 208 -0.57 6.60 -3.14
C ALA A 208 0.41 6.81 -4.28
N SER A 209 0.28 6.06 -5.36
CA SER A 209 1.18 6.20 -6.51
C SER A 209 0.54 5.88 -7.85
N SER A 210 1.18 6.39 -8.87
CA SER A 210 1.13 5.87 -10.25
C SER A 210 2.37 5.03 -10.53
N ALA A 211 2.54 4.59 -11.77
CA ALA A 211 3.75 3.86 -12.16
C ALA A 211 5.05 4.70 -12.06
N THR A 212 4.95 6.03 -12.04
CA THR A 212 6.11 6.93 -12.11
C THR A 212 6.22 7.90 -10.95
N ARG A 213 5.11 8.24 -10.30
CA ARG A 213 5.03 9.25 -9.25
C ARG A 213 4.38 8.67 -8.00
N GLY A 214 4.95 8.93 -6.84
CA GLY A 214 4.37 8.64 -5.54
C GLY A 214 4.12 9.91 -4.75
N VAL A 215 3.03 9.92 -3.97
CA VAL A 215 2.60 11.07 -3.17
C VAL A 215 2.40 10.65 -1.72
N TRP A 216 2.75 11.54 -0.80
CA TRP A 216 2.33 11.51 0.60
C TRP A 216 1.38 12.66 0.85
N MET A 217 0.28 12.41 1.55
CA MET A 217 -0.85 13.31 1.70
C MET A 217 -1.21 13.49 3.16
N GLY A 218 -1.21 14.74 3.67
CA GLY A 218 -1.50 15.04 5.06
C GLY A 218 -0.43 14.51 6.00
N GLY A 219 -0.83 13.99 7.14
CA GLY A 219 0.06 13.48 8.17
C GLY A 219 0.28 14.46 9.30
N ARG A 220 1.19 14.12 10.19
CA ARG A 220 1.53 14.93 11.35
C ARG A 220 3.01 15.34 11.28
N TYR A 221 3.27 16.63 11.49
CA TYR A 221 4.62 17.15 11.63
C TYR A 221 5.09 16.97 13.08
N ALA A 222 6.18 16.32 13.23
CA ALA A 222 6.49 15.74 14.50
C ALA A 222 7.40 16.52 15.48
N PRO A 223 8.04 17.67 15.30
CA PRO A 223 8.46 18.45 16.44
C PRO A 223 7.30 19.19 17.12
N SER A 224 6.21 19.38 16.41
CA SER A 224 4.98 19.98 16.91
C SER A 224 3.81 19.11 16.48
N PRO A 225 2.88 18.73 17.35
CA PRO A 225 1.75 17.86 16.96
C PRO A 225 0.77 18.58 16.02
N THR A 226 1.30 19.17 14.97
CA THR A 226 0.54 19.91 13.97
C THR A 226 0.16 18.97 12.83
N THR A 227 -1.12 18.77 12.64
CA THR A 227 -1.67 18.03 11.51
C THR A 227 -1.53 18.87 10.25
N LEU A 228 -1.11 18.24 9.16
CA LEU A 228 -0.78 18.88 7.90
C LEU A 228 -1.89 18.77 6.86
N THR A 229 -1.95 19.77 5.96
CA THR A 229 -2.65 19.68 4.68
C THR A 229 -1.71 19.26 3.55
N ALA A 230 -0.42 19.42 3.72
CA ALA A 230 0.60 19.28 2.69
C ALA A 230 0.52 17.95 1.92
N ILE A 231 0.62 18.04 0.62
CA ILE A 231 0.84 16.90 -0.28
C ILE A 231 2.21 17.08 -0.91
N GLN A 232 3.07 16.09 -0.78
CA GLN A 232 4.40 16.10 -1.40
C GLN A 232 4.60 14.85 -2.25
N PHE A 233 5.47 14.93 -3.25
CA PHE A 233 5.68 13.84 -4.18
C PHE A 233 7.14 13.62 -4.56
N VAL A 234 7.42 12.43 -5.08
CA VAL A 234 8.67 12.08 -5.74
C VAL A 234 8.44 11.41 -7.08
N GLN A 235 9.43 11.51 -7.96
CA GLN A 235 9.51 10.65 -9.15
C GLN A 235 10.16 9.32 -8.75
N ILE A 236 9.40 8.22 -8.81
CA ILE A 236 9.82 6.92 -8.23
C ILE A 236 11.12 6.39 -8.83
N GLN A 237 11.40 6.66 -10.10
CA GLN A 237 12.56 6.11 -10.79
C GLN A 237 13.82 6.97 -10.64
N THR A 238 13.72 8.20 -10.13
CA THR A 238 14.81 9.15 -9.98
C THR A 238 15.03 9.45 -8.51
N LEU A 239 16.25 9.22 -8.00
CA LEU A 239 16.59 9.57 -6.63
C LEU A 239 16.54 11.08 -6.42
N GLY A 240 16.20 11.50 -5.21
CA GLY A 240 16.17 12.92 -4.82
C GLY A 240 15.07 13.21 -3.80
N ASP A 241 15.05 14.43 -3.36
CA ASP A 241 14.13 14.91 -2.36
C ASP A 241 12.71 15.05 -2.91
N SER A 242 11.73 15.01 -2.02
CA SER A 242 10.33 15.26 -2.39
C SER A 242 10.11 16.75 -2.71
N ILE A 243 9.08 16.99 -3.49
CA ILE A 243 8.69 18.32 -3.95
C ILE A 243 7.23 18.56 -3.54
N ASP A 244 6.89 19.80 -3.26
CA ASP A 244 5.52 20.20 -2.98
C ASP A 244 4.59 19.90 -4.18
N PHE A 245 3.42 19.31 -3.87
CA PHE A 245 2.37 19.02 -4.85
C PHE A 245 1.17 19.97 -4.69
N GLY A 246 0.91 20.43 -3.47
CA GLY A 246 -0.25 21.21 -3.08
C GLY A 246 -0.83 20.74 -1.74
N ASP A 247 -2.10 21.03 -1.49
CA ASP A 247 -2.73 20.82 -0.20
C ASP A 247 -4.03 20.01 -0.26
N LEU A 248 -4.32 19.28 0.81
CA LEU A 248 -5.64 18.73 1.12
C LEU A 248 -6.60 19.87 1.50
N THR A 249 -7.89 19.65 1.33
CA THR A 249 -8.94 20.62 1.72
C THR A 249 -9.05 20.84 3.23
N SER A 250 -8.52 19.92 4.04
CA SER A 250 -8.45 20.01 5.50
C SER A 250 -7.25 19.23 6.02
N THR A 251 -6.75 19.63 7.20
CA THR A 251 -5.71 18.86 7.90
C THR A 251 -6.22 17.49 8.26
N ARG A 252 -5.35 16.46 8.12
CA ARG A 252 -5.64 15.11 8.62
C ARG A 252 -4.37 14.28 8.81
N ASN A 253 -4.42 13.39 9.79
CA ASN A 253 -3.39 12.37 10.04
C ASN A 253 -4.06 11.01 10.21
N ASP A 254 -3.28 9.95 10.32
CA ASP A 254 -3.76 8.57 10.39
C ASP A 254 -4.68 8.22 9.19
N CYS A 255 -4.40 8.77 8.03
CA CYS A 255 -5.19 8.56 6.82
C CYS A 255 -4.62 7.46 5.94
N GLY A 256 -5.51 6.78 5.24
CA GLY A 256 -5.16 5.83 4.19
C GLY A 256 -5.04 6.50 2.83
N GLY A 257 -4.30 5.86 1.93
CA GLY A 257 -4.21 6.27 0.53
C GLY A 257 -4.52 5.11 -0.41
N MET A 258 -5.16 5.41 -1.52
CA MET A 258 -5.38 4.47 -2.62
C MET A 258 -5.33 5.17 -3.96
N SER A 259 -5.07 4.43 -5.04
CA SER A 259 -5.01 5.00 -6.39
C SER A 259 -5.41 4.00 -7.47
N ASP A 260 -5.83 4.55 -8.61
CA ASP A 260 -6.01 3.83 -9.87
C ASP A 260 -4.93 4.19 -10.92
N CYS A 261 -3.78 4.66 -10.47
CA CYS A 261 -2.68 5.21 -11.27
C CYS A 261 -2.97 6.57 -11.96
N VAL A 262 -4.19 7.07 -11.91
CA VAL A 262 -4.59 8.39 -12.44
C VAL A 262 -5.01 9.32 -11.31
N ARG A 263 -5.79 8.80 -10.36
CA ARG A 263 -6.28 9.51 -9.19
C ARG A 263 -5.70 8.91 -7.93
N ALA A 264 -5.27 9.76 -7.01
CA ALA A 264 -4.98 9.41 -5.63
C ALA A 264 -6.12 9.88 -4.73
N ILE A 265 -6.50 9.05 -3.80
CA ILE A 265 -7.55 9.34 -2.81
C ILE A 265 -6.93 9.21 -1.43
N CYS A 266 -7.08 10.26 -0.62
CA CYS A 266 -6.79 10.23 0.81
C CYS A 266 -8.13 10.03 1.54
N TYR A 267 -8.20 9.04 2.42
CA TYR A 267 -9.42 8.69 3.13
C TYR A 267 -9.18 8.44 4.63
N GLY A 268 -10.24 8.59 5.43
CA GLY A 268 -10.15 8.44 6.88
C GLY A 268 -9.33 9.55 7.52
N GLY A 269 -8.76 9.24 8.66
CA GLY A 269 -7.94 10.15 9.45
C GLY A 269 -8.76 11.02 10.42
N SER A 270 -8.04 11.75 11.26
CA SER A 270 -8.56 12.67 12.27
C SER A 270 -7.89 14.05 12.15
#